data_e88541fc1ef3f938b66c3bb54ff91ee9
#
_entry.id   e88541fc1ef3f938b66c3bb54ff91ee9
#
_cell.length_a   1.000
_cell.length_b   1.000
_cell.length_c   1.000
_cell.angle_alpha   90.00
_cell.angle_beta   90.00
_cell.angle_gamma   90.00
#
_symmetry.space_group_name_H-M   'P 1'
#
loop_
_entity.id
_entity.type
_entity.pdbx_description
1 polymer ?
#
loop_
_entity_poly.entity_id
_entity_poly.type
_entity_poly.pdbx_seq_one_letter_code
_entity_poly.pdbx_strand_id
1 'polypeptide(L)'
;MDNQRLILFIVFSFSLLLLWEAWQDRHAPATVAPTATTAPATGAPPTPSQALNAPAATPAQTSFAKGQRAVVETDVLRATIDANGGDLRQLQLLSYRETEDKNQVFTLFEDSQTRPYLAQSGLVGQGLPTHRSAYQLNPGTYRLAAGATQLEVPLVWSDPATGMRVEKTYIFKRGSYQVAVKTRVINGGTQPVDLTPYYQFTRHGEAPRGSSFFLPTYTG
;
A
#
# COMPACT_ATOMS: atom_id res chain seq x y z
N MET A 1 -11.92 -61.52 5.32
CA MET A 1 -12.87 -60.38 5.24
C MET A 1 -12.17 -59.03 5.31
N ASP A 2 -10.90 -58.95 5.75
CA ASP A 2 -10.21 -57.67 5.94
C ASP A 2 -9.70 -57.04 4.63
N ASN A 3 -9.36 -57.87 3.63
CA ASN A 3 -8.87 -57.32 2.34
C ASN A 3 -9.95 -56.55 1.56
N GLN A 4 -11.22 -56.95 1.66
CA GLN A 4 -12.32 -56.19 1.04
C GLN A 4 -12.52 -54.81 1.68
N ARG A 5 -12.37 -54.73 2.99
CA ARG A 5 -12.49 -53.47 3.72
C ARG A 5 -11.33 -52.52 3.38
N LEU A 6 -10.14 -53.08 3.24
CA LEU A 6 -8.94 -52.32 2.84
C LEU A 6 -9.10 -51.75 1.43
N ILE A 7 -9.58 -52.54 0.47
CA ILE A 7 -9.81 -52.11 -0.91
C ILE A 7 -10.89 -51.02 -0.96
N LEU A 8 -11.97 -51.18 -0.23
CA LEU A 8 -13.01 -50.16 -0.13
C LEU A 8 -12.51 -48.83 0.46
N PHE A 9 -11.63 -48.93 1.45
CA PHE A 9 -11.04 -47.74 2.06
C PHE A 9 -10.10 -46.99 1.09
N ILE A 10 -9.31 -47.75 0.30
CA ILE A 10 -8.43 -47.16 -0.72
C ILE A 10 -9.24 -46.50 -1.83
N VAL A 11 -10.30 -47.16 -2.34
CA VAL A 11 -11.17 -46.63 -3.38
C VAL A 11 -11.90 -45.39 -2.88
N PHE A 12 -12.39 -45.39 -1.65
CA PHE A 12 -13.06 -44.25 -1.04
C PHE A 12 -12.11 -43.06 -0.88
N SER A 13 -10.90 -43.27 -0.36
CA SER A 13 -9.86 -42.23 -0.19
C SER A 13 -9.47 -41.61 -1.54
N PHE A 14 -9.31 -42.45 -2.57
CA PHE A 14 -8.96 -41.99 -3.91
C PHE A 14 -10.10 -41.17 -4.56
N SER A 15 -11.36 -41.61 -4.35
CA SER A 15 -12.54 -40.89 -4.81
C SER A 15 -12.65 -39.51 -4.16
N LEU A 16 -12.34 -39.40 -2.86
CA LEU A 16 -12.34 -38.15 -2.12
C LEU A 16 -11.28 -37.19 -2.65
N LEU A 17 -10.08 -37.71 -3.00
CA LEU A 17 -8.98 -36.95 -3.57
C LEU A 17 -9.36 -36.40 -4.95
N LEU A 18 -9.95 -37.22 -5.82
CA LEU A 18 -10.43 -36.78 -7.14
C LEU A 18 -11.58 -35.76 -7.06
N LEU A 19 -12.46 -35.90 -6.08
CA LEU A 19 -13.52 -34.93 -5.84
C LEU A 19 -12.96 -33.59 -5.37
N TRP A 20 -11.91 -33.62 -4.54
CA TRP A 20 -11.20 -32.42 -4.08
C TRP A 20 -10.49 -31.71 -5.24
N GLU A 21 -9.81 -32.46 -6.11
CA GLU A 21 -9.15 -31.91 -7.30
C GLU A 21 -10.17 -31.26 -8.25
N ALA A 22 -11.27 -31.95 -8.55
CA ALA A 22 -12.36 -31.42 -9.37
C ALA A 22 -13.06 -30.21 -8.75
N TRP A 23 -13.07 -30.10 -7.42
CA TRP A 23 -13.60 -28.92 -6.73
C TRP A 23 -12.64 -27.73 -6.82
N GLN A 24 -11.32 -27.95 -6.70
CA GLN A 24 -10.30 -26.93 -6.89
C GLN A 24 -10.31 -26.37 -8.32
N ASP A 25 -10.42 -27.23 -9.34
CA ASP A 25 -10.46 -26.80 -10.74
C ASP A 25 -11.67 -25.91 -11.04
N ARG A 26 -12.79 -26.13 -10.40
CA ARG A 26 -13.98 -25.28 -10.55
C ARG A 26 -13.89 -23.95 -9.83
N HIS A 27 -13.00 -23.82 -8.86
CA HIS A 27 -12.80 -22.59 -8.07
C HIS A 27 -11.45 -21.92 -8.38
N ALA A 28 -10.64 -22.49 -9.28
CA ALA A 28 -9.46 -21.84 -9.78
C ALA A 28 -9.86 -20.59 -10.58
N PRO A 29 -9.31 -19.42 -10.30
CA PRO A 29 -9.56 -18.24 -11.11
C PRO A 29 -9.08 -18.50 -12.54
N ALA A 30 -9.96 -18.30 -13.52
CA ALA A 30 -9.70 -18.56 -14.92
C ALA A 30 -8.44 -17.81 -15.39
N THR A 31 -7.41 -18.53 -15.71
CA THR A 31 -6.23 -17.98 -16.39
C THR A 31 -6.64 -17.68 -17.84
N VAL A 32 -6.94 -16.41 -18.12
CA VAL A 32 -7.29 -15.96 -19.48
C VAL A 32 -6.01 -15.99 -20.32
N ALA A 33 -5.93 -16.91 -21.26
CA ALA A 33 -4.89 -16.91 -22.27
C ALA A 33 -5.01 -15.63 -23.14
N PRO A 34 -3.90 -14.95 -23.49
CA PRO A 34 -3.95 -13.75 -24.31
C PRO A 34 -4.24 -14.11 -25.77
N THR A 35 -5.44 -13.78 -26.22
CA THR A 35 -5.74 -13.76 -27.67
C THR A 35 -5.24 -12.42 -28.22
N ALA A 36 -4.22 -12.48 -29.07
CA ALA A 36 -3.76 -11.33 -29.83
C ALA A 36 -4.84 -10.91 -30.83
N THR A 37 -5.38 -9.70 -30.68
CA THR A 37 -6.13 -9.04 -31.74
C THR A 37 -5.75 -7.57 -31.76
N THR A 38 -5.16 -7.19 -32.86
CA THR A 38 -4.72 -5.85 -33.27
C THR A 38 -5.95 -5.03 -33.67
N ALA A 39 -6.26 -3.93 -32.94
CA ALA A 39 -6.95 -2.76 -33.53
C ALA A 39 -6.86 -1.58 -32.58
N PRO A 40 -6.72 -0.33 -33.04
CA PRO A 40 -6.51 0.84 -32.20
C PRO A 40 -7.83 1.30 -31.61
N ALA A 41 -7.90 1.36 -30.28
CA ALA A 41 -9.00 2.00 -29.57
C ALA A 41 -8.45 3.05 -28.62
N THR A 42 -8.80 4.26 -28.94
CA THR A 42 -8.64 5.49 -28.17
C THR A 42 -9.36 5.38 -26.83
N GLY A 43 -8.66 5.64 -25.73
CA GLY A 43 -9.30 6.12 -24.49
C GLY A 43 -9.82 5.08 -23.50
N ALA A 44 -8.96 4.18 -23.01
CA ALA A 44 -9.24 3.48 -21.75
C ALA A 44 -8.18 3.86 -20.69
N PRO A 45 -8.55 4.06 -19.41
CA PRO A 45 -7.58 4.33 -18.36
C PRO A 45 -6.66 3.12 -18.19
N PRO A 46 -5.37 3.31 -17.91
CA PRO A 46 -4.44 2.19 -17.72
C PRO A 46 -4.83 1.37 -16.50
N THR A 47 -5.14 0.11 -16.74
CA THR A 47 -5.38 -0.87 -15.67
C THR A 47 -4.06 -1.11 -14.92
N PRO A 48 -4.06 -1.29 -13.60
CA PRO A 48 -2.84 -1.52 -12.79
C PRO A 48 -1.98 -2.71 -13.21
N SER A 49 -2.51 -3.60 -14.04
CA SER A 49 -1.84 -4.83 -14.51
C SER A 49 -0.70 -4.62 -15.51
N GLN A 50 -0.51 -3.43 -16.08
CA GLN A 50 0.58 -3.19 -17.05
C GLN A 50 1.94 -2.91 -16.41
N ALA A 51 2.00 -2.75 -15.08
CA ALA A 51 3.26 -2.59 -14.36
C ALA A 51 3.96 -3.92 -13.99
N LEU A 52 3.35 -5.07 -14.24
CA LEU A 52 3.83 -6.39 -13.78
C LEU A 52 4.59 -7.21 -14.84
N ASN A 53 4.71 -6.75 -16.08
CA ASN A 53 5.41 -7.46 -17.16
C ASN A 53 6.78 -6.87 -17.53
N ALA A 54 7.51 -6.33 -16.55
CA ALA A 54 8.94 -6.16 -16.69
C ALA A 54 9.63 -7.50 -16.32
N PRO A 55 10.65 -7.96 -17.07
CA PRO A 55 11.36 -9.19 -16.72
C PRO A 55 11.86 -9.09 -15.28
N ALA A 56 11.74 -10.20 -14.55
CA ALA A 56 12.16 -10.31 -13.16
C ALA A 56 13.65 -9.92 -13.05
N ALA A 57 13.89 -8.65 -12.81
CA ALA A 57 15.16 -8.16 -12.34
C ALA A 57 15.32 -8.67 -10.90
N THR A 58 16.47 -9.25 -10.60
CA THR A 58 17.00 -9.53 -9.27
C THR A 58 16.41 -8.54 -8.25
N PRO A 59 16.00 -8.95 -7.03
CA PRO A 59 15.43 -8.04 -6.06
C PRO A 59 16.43 -6.93 -5.77
N ALA A 60 16.39 -5.87 -6.57
CA ALA A 60 17.05 -4.62 -6.27
C ALA A 60 16.43 -4.16 -4.96
N GLN A 61 17.23 -4.04 -3.92
CA GLN A 61 16.85 -3.39 -2.67
C GLN A 61 16.17 -2.07 -3.05
N THR A 62 14.87 -2.01 -2.87
CA THR A 62 14.07 -0.84 -3.25
C THR A 62 14.37 0.25 -2.23
N SER A 63 15.47 0.96 -2.43
CA SER A 63 15.77 2.14 -1.64
C SER A 63 14.80 3.23 -2.06
N PHE A 64 13.80 3.47 -1.23
CA PHE A 64 12.90 4.60 -1.43
C PHE A 64 13.71 5.89 -1.22
N ALA A 65 13.72 6.76 -2.23
CA ALA A 65 14.37 8.05 -2.12
C ALA A 65 13.84 8.80 -0.90
N LYS A 66 14.73 9.32 -0.07
CA LYS A 66 14.39 10.08 1.14
C LYS A 66 14.41 11.56 0.83
N GLY A 67 13.30 12.24 1.15
CA GLY A 67 13.16 13.68 1.08
C GLY A 67 13.26 14.36 2.45
N GLN A 68 12.82 15.60 2.51
CA GLN A 68 12.58 16.29 3.79
C GLN A 68 11.46 15.57 4.55
N ARG A 69 11.55 15.55 5.89
CA ARG A 69 10.61 14.80 6.73
C ARG A 69 9.95 15.67 7.78
N ALA A 70 8.66 15.41 8.00
CA ALA A 70 7.92 15.88 9.14
C ALA A 70 7.63 14.72 10.09
N VAL A 71 7.97 14.90 11.36
CA VAL A 71 7.61 13.98 12.44
C VAL A 71 6.37 14.51 13.11
N VAL A 72 5.35 13.69 13.23
CA VAL A 72 4.06 14.04 13.85
C VAL A 72 3.94 13.31 15.18
N GLU A 73 3.61 14.02 16.22
CA GLU A 73 3.40 13.46 17.56
C GLU A 73 2.02 13.85 18.09
N THR A 74 1.18 12.85 18.31
CA THR A 74 -0.10 13.00 19.02
C THR A 74 -0.04 12.25 20.35
N ASP A 75 -1.16 12.21 21.04
CA ASP A 75 -1.33 11.43 22.28
C ASP A 75 -1.26 9.91 22.08
N VAL A 76 -1.63 9.40 20.89
CA VAL A 76 -1.71 7.95 20.59
C VAL A 76 -0.85 7.50 19.42
N LEU A 77 -0.36 8.43 18.58
CA LEU A 77 0.41 8.14 17.37
C LEU A 77 1.72 8.93 17.32
N ARG A 78 2.76 8.29 16.75
CA ARG A 78 3.92 8.98 16.17
C ARG A 78 4.03 8.58 14.71
N ALA A 79 4.10 9.55 13.81
CA ALA A 79 4.16 9.32 12.37
C ALA A 79 5.32 10.08 11.73
N THR A 80 5.81 9.58 10.60
CA THR A 80 6.81 10.28 9.78
C THR A 80 6.27 10.39 8.35
N ILE A 81 6.18 11.61 7.88
CA ILE A 81 5.76 11.96 6.51
C ILE A 81 6.99 12.41 5.74
N ASP A 82 7.17 11.91 4.53
CA ASP A 82 8.29 12.24 3.65
C ASP A 82 7.81 13.13 2.49
N ALA A 83 8.60 14.13 2.13
CA ALA A 83 8.31 15.02 1.01
C ALA A 83 8.30 14.30 -0.33
N ASN A 84 9.10 13.22 -0.49
CA ASN A 84 9.00 12.37 -1.67
C ASN A 84 7.72 11.55 -1.62
N GLY A 85 6.85 11.76 -2.60
CA GLY A 85 5.54 11.16 -2.70
C GLY A 85 4.50 11.80 -1.77
N GLY A 86 4.95 12.57 -0.78
CA GLY A 86 4.12 12.95 0.34
C GLY A 86 3.59 11.71 1.06
N ASP A 87 4.46 10.71 1.29
CA ASP A 87 4.11 9.39 1.79
C ASP A 87 4.17 9.31 3.32
N LEU A 88 3.30 8.48 3.90
CA LEU A 88 3.41 8.08 5.31
C LEU A 88 4.42 6.92 5.41
N ARG A 89 5.63 7.24 5.87
CA ARG A 89 6.79 6.33 5.90
C ARG A 89 6.92 5.54 7.19
N GLN A 90 6.46 6.10 8.30
CA GLN A 90 6.48 5.43 9.60
C GLN A 90 5.21 5.76 10.36
N LEU A 91 4.66 4.77 11.07
CA LEU A 91 3.54 4.96 11.97
C LEU A 91 3.70 4.03 13.17
N GLN A 92 3.78 4.62 14.34
CA GLN A 92 3.88 3.94 15.64
C GLN A 92 2.61 4.17 16.44
N LEU A 93 2.11 3.11 17.07
CA LEU A 93 0.93 3.13 17.94
C LEU A 93 1.42 3.20 19.39
N LEU A 94 1.43 4.40 19.99
CA LEU A 94 2.10 4.65 21.28
C LEU A 94 1.51 3.86 22.45
N SER A 95 0.23 3.51 22.40
CA SER A 95 -0.46 2.71 23.42
C SER A 95 -0.29 1.20 23.24
N TYR A 96 0.34 0.75 22.15
CA TYR A 96 0.55 -0.67 21.87
C TYR A 96 2.03 -1.01 21.90
N ARG A 97 2.33 -2.24 22.30
CA ARG A 97 3.70 -2.76 22.39
C ARG A 97 3.92 -3.88 21.39
N GLU A 98 5.16 -4.03 20.96
CA GLU A 98 5.55 -5.16 20.11
C GLU A 98 5.31 -6.49 20.84
N THR A 99 5.02 -7.52 20.06
CA THR A 99 4.71 -8.84 20.62
C THR A 99 5.96 -9.50 21.21
N GLU A 100 7.09 -9.35 20.51
CA GLU A 100 8.37 -9.97 20.89
C GLU A 100 9.14 -9.15 21.92
N ASP A 101 9.07 -7.82 21.85
CA ASP A 101 9.73 -6.90 22.79
C ASP A 101 8.74 -5.89 23.37
N LYS A 102 8.29 -6.14 24.59
CA LYS A 102 7.34 -5.27 25.28
C LYS A 102 7.89 -3.89 25.66
N ASN A 103 9.19 -3.65 25.54
CA ASN A 103 9.78 -2.33 25.75
C ASN A 103 9.65 -1.43 24.51
N GLN A 104 9.39 -2.01 23.34
CA GLN A 104 9.21 -1.26 22.09
C GLN A 104 7.74 -0.99 21.81
N VAL A 105 7.45 0.21 21.27
CA VAL A 105 6.12 0.56 20.76
C VAL A 105 5.86 -0.15 19.44
N PHE A 106 4.62 -0.56 19.23
CA PHE A 106 4.23 -1.24 18.00
C PHE A 106 4.37 -0.32 16.79
N THR A 107 5.12 -0.78 15.80
CA THR A 107 5.38 -0.05 14.54
C THR A 107 4.57 -0.68 13.41
N LEU A 108 3.52 0.02 12.96
CA LEU A 108 2.65 -0.44 11.87
C LEU A 108 3.28 -0.21 10.50
N PHE A 109 3.78 1.01 10.24
CA PHE A 109 4.51 1.33 9.01
C PHE A 109 5.98 1.58 9.34
N GLU A 110 6.85 1.07 8.47
CA GLU A 110 8.30 1.12 8.65
C GLU A 110 9.00 1.40 7.32
N ASP A 111 9.87 2.40 7.33
CA ASP A 111 10.74 2.76 6.19
C ASP A 111 12.12 2.11 6.37
N SER A 112 12.16 0.79 6.52
CA SER A 112 13.41 0.04 6.58
C SER A 112 13.78 -0.52 5.20
N GLN A 113 15.06 -0.80 4.99
CA GLN A 113 15.54 -1.40 3.74
C GLN A 113 15.16 -2.88 3.62
N THR A 114 15.02 -3.55 4.76
CA THR A 114 14.75 -4.99 4.81
C THR A 114 13.27 -5.31 4.83
N ARG A 115 12.44 -4.46 5.45
CA ARG A 115 11.01 -4.69 5.64
C ARG A 115 10.20 -3.41 5.44
N PRO A 116 10.25 -2.79 4.25
CA PRO A 116 9.44 -1.61 4.01
C PRO A 116 7.95 -1.94 4.07
N TYR A 117 7.20 -1.10 4.79
CA TYR A 117 5.75 -1.08 4.75
C TYR A 117 5.27 0.36 4.84
N LEU A 118 4.76 0.89 3.74
CA LEU A 118 4.50 2.31 3.53
C LEU A 118 3.07 2.53 3.04
N ALA A 119 2.47 3.65 3.42
CA ALA A 119 1.22 4.12 2.84
C ALA A 119 1.50 5.29 1.89
N GLN A 120 1.09 5.12 0.64
CA GLN A 120 1.37 6.03 -0.46
C GLN A 120 0.08 6.47 -1.15
N SER A 121 0.10 7.64 -1.72
CA SER A 121 -1.05 8.15 -2.49
C SER A 121 -0.59 9.11 -3.59
N GLY A 122 -1.39 9.22 -4.65
CA GLY A 122 -1.12 10.11 -5.75
C GLY A 122 -2.32 10.30 -6.64
N LEU A 123 -2.10 10.95 -7.76
CA LEU A 123 -3.09 11.19 -8.79
C LEU A 123 -2.62 10.57 -10.09
N VAL A 124 -3.54 9.90 -10.78
CA VAL A 124 -3.36 9.45 -12.16
C VAL A 124 -3.95 10.51 -13.07
N GLY A 125 -3.15 10.98 -14.02
CA GLY A 125 -3.50 12.01 -14.99
C GLY A 125 -2.23 12.64 -15.56
N GLN A 126 -2.35 13.27 -16.72
CA GLN A 126 -1.22 13.90 -17.37
C GLN A 126 -0.72 15.11 -16.55
N GLY A 127 0.58 15.15 -16.24
CA GLY A 127 1.19 16.25 -15.52
C GLY A 127 0.76 16.37 -14.04
N LEU A 128 0.23 15.29 -13.45
CA LEU A 128 -0.18 15.26 -12.04
C LEU A 128 0.84 14.56 -11.14
N PRO A 129 0.93 14.92 -9.86
CA PRO A 129 1.89 14.31 -8.95
C PRO A 129 1.48 12.90 -8.54
N THR A 130 2.46 12.01 -8.55
CA THR A 130 2.35 10.64 -8.08
C THR A 130 3.06 10.46 -6.73
N HIS A 131 3.06 9.22 -6.19
CA HIS A 131 3.87 8.86 -5.02
C HIS A 131 5.41 8.96 -5.25
N ARG A 132 5.85 9.36 -6.44
CA ARG A 132 7.27 9.60 -6.78
C ARG A 132 7.61 11.07 -6.93
N SER A 133 6.60 11.93 -6.90
CA SER A 133 6.78 13.38 -7.06
C SER A 133 7.25 14.03 -5.75
N ALA A 134 8.14 15.01 -5.84
CA ALA A 134 8.58 15.75 -4.68
C ALA A 134 7.57 16.83 -4.29
N TYR A 135 7.09 16.78 -3.06
CA TYR A 135 6.25 17.81 -2.46
C TYR A 135 7.09 18.80 -1.65
N GLN A 136 6.64 20.01 -1.54
CA GLN A 136 7.15 20.97 -0.56
C GLN A 136 6.53 20.64 0.80
N LEU A 137 7.37 20.42 1.78
CA LEU A 137 7.00 20.08 3.14
C LEU A 137 7.88 20.89 4.08
N ASN A 138 7.31 21.55 5.06
CA ASN A 138 8.10 22.15 6.13
C ASN A 138 8.63 21.05 7.04
N PRO A 139 9.95 20.80 7.07
CA PRO A 139 10.51 19.77 7.92
C PRO A 139 10.44 20.16 9.39
N GLY A 140 10.38 19.15 10.25
CA GLY A 140 10.38 19.39 11.70
C GLY A 140 9.40 18.49 12.44
N THR A 141 9.19 18.83 13.72
CA THR A 141 8.27 18.08 14.59
C THR A 141 6.96 18.86 14.77
N TYR A 142 5.89 18.24 14.35
CA TYR A 142 4.53 18.70 14.53
C TYR A 142 3.92 18.03 15.75
N ARG A 143 3.59 18.78 16.79
CA ARG A 143 3.01 18.26 18.04
C ARG A 143 1.58 18.70 18.21
N LEU A 144 0.71 17.77 18.59
CA LEU A 144 -0.66 18.11 18.93
C LEU A 144 -0.68 18.91 20.24
N ALA A 145 -0.95 20.19 20.14
CA ALA A 145 -0.96 21.11 21.30
C ALA A 145 -1.99 20.69 22.36
N ALA A 146 -1.71 21.03 23.61
CA ALA A 146 -2.67 20.83 24.68
C ALA A 146 -3.99 21.54 24.36
N GLY A 147 -5.12 20.83 24.49
CA GLY A 147 -6.45 21.36 24.18
C GLY A 147 -6.84 21.33 22.69
N ALA A 148 -5.89 21.14 21.76
CA ALA A 148 -6.23 21.00 20.35
C ALA A 148 -6.88 19.65 20.07
N THR A 149 -7.90 19.62 19.22
CA THR A 149 -8.63 18.41 18.85
C THR A 149 -8.01 17.69 17.65
N GLN A 150 -7.26 18.41 16.83
CA GLN A 150 -6.59 17.89 15.64
C GLN A 150 -5.29 18.62 15.34
N LEU A 151 -4.45 17.98 14.54
CA LEU A 151 -3.19 18.47 14.00
C LEU A 151 -3.17 18.23 12.51
N GLU A 152 -2.77 19.23 11.74
CA GLU A 152 -2.70 19.18 10.29
C GLU A 152 -1.26 19.36 9.81
N VAL A 153 -0.87 18.56 8.81
CA VAL A 153 0.45 18.64 8.16
C VAL A 153 0.22 18.85 6.66
N PRO A 154 0.37 20.07 6.16
CA PRO A 154 0.19 20.38 4.76
C PRO A 154 1.45 20.10 3.95
N LEU A 155 1.24 19.56 2.75
CA LEU A 155 2.24 19.40 1.70
C LEU A 155 1.71 20.02 0.42
N VAL A 156 2.58 20.64 -0.36
CA VAL A 156 2.20 21.29 -1.61
C VAL A 156 3.09 20.80 -2.74
N TRP A 157 2.47 20.45 -3.84
CA TRP A 157 3.13 20.24 -5.11
C TRP A 157 2.60 21.27 -6.12
N SER A 158 3.46 21.80 -6.97
CA SER A 158 3.07 22.73 -8.02
C SER A 158 3.92 22.53 -9.26
N ASP A 159 3.28 22.69 -10.41
CA ASP A 159 3.93 22.73 -11.71
C ASP A 159 3.72 24.14 -12.32
N PRO A 160 4.76 24.97 -12.35
CA PRO A 160 4.67 26.31 -12.93
C PRO A 160 4.35 26.33 -14.43
N ALA A 161 4.69 25.29 -15.17
CA ALA A 161 4.46 25.22 -16.61
C ALA A 161 2.98 25.05 -16.96
N THR A 162 2.24 24.31 -16.14
CA THR A 162 0.81 24.06 -16.35
C THR A 162 -0.08 24.90 -15.43
N GLY A 163 0.47 25.53 -14.41
CA GLY A 163 -0.27 26.21 -13.37
C GLY A 163 -0.99 25.25 -12.39
N MET A 164 -0.73 23.96 -12.48
CA MET A 164 -1.32 22.97 -11.58
C MET A 164 -0.72 23.05 -10.19
N ARG A 165 -1.59 22.97 -9.18
CA ARG A 165 -1.19 22.89 -7.77
C ARG A 165 -2.00 21.82 -7.05
N VAL A 166 -1.32 20.98 -6.29
CA VAL A 166 -1.94 19.93 -5.47
C VAL A 166 -1.54 20.14 -4.02
N GLU A 167 -2.51 20.27 -3.16
CA GLU A 167 -2.36 20.39 -1.72
C GLU A 167 -2.79 19.08 -1.08
N LYS A 168 -1.88 18.39 -0.41
CA LYS A 168 -2.12 17.16 0.36
C LYS A 168 -1.99 17.50 1.84
N THR A 169 -3.03 17.24 2.63
CA THR A 169 -3.02 17.52 4.06
C THR A 169 -3.29 16.24 4.84
N TYR A 170 -2.37 15.88 5.71
CA TYR A 170 -2.57 14.83 6.70
C TYR A 170 -3.24 15.41 7.93
N ILE A 171 -4.28 14.73 8.42
CA ILE A 171 -5.08 15.18 9.56
C ILE A 171 -5.07 14.09 10.62
N PHE A 172 -4.56 14.43 11.79
CA PHE A 172 -4.47 13.58 12.97
C PHE A 172 -5.40 14.14 14.05
N LYS A 173 -6.26 13.30 14.60
CA LYS A 173 -7.19 13.70 15.65
C LYS A 173 -6.75 13.16 17.00
N ARG A 174 -6.98 13.92 18.07
CA ARG A 174 -6.74 13.50 19.44
C ARG A 174 -7.49 12.21 19.77
N GLY A 175 -6.82 11.26 20.44
CA GLY A 175 -7.40 9.97 20.84
C GLY A 175 -7.76 9.04 19.70
N SER A 176 -7.36 9.33 18.45
CA SER A 176 -7.74 8.56 17.26
C SER A 176 -6.53 7.96 16.57
N TYR A 177 -6.66 6.70 16.17
CA TYR A 177 -5.69 6.00 15.31
C TYR A 177 -5.98 6.21 13.82
N GLN A 178 -7.06 6.90 13.47
CA GLN A 178 -7.38 7.24 12.09
C GLN A 178 -6.52 8.41 11.61
N VAL A 179 -5.84 8.21 10.48
CA VAL A 179 -5.12 9.25 9.76
C VAL A 179 -5.90 9.58 8.50
N ALA A 180 -6.43 10.80 8.41
CA ALA A 180 -7.12 11.24 7.21
C ALA A 180 -6.15 11.95 6.27
N VAL A 181 -6.33 11.75 4.95
CA VAL A 181 -5.58 12.44 3.90
C VAL A 181 -6.57 13.21 3.03
N LYS A 182 -6.46 14.54 3.05
CA LYS A 182 -7.25 15.42 2.20
C LYS A 182 -6.38 15.88 1.04
N THR A 183 -6.86 15.68 -0.18
CA THR A 183 -6.19 16.15 -1.39
C THR A 183 -7.07 17.18 -2.07
N ARG A 184 -6.51 18.37 -2.35
CA ARG A 184 -7.14 19.46 -3.09
C ARG A 184 -6.33 19.71 -4.34
N VAL A 185 -6.99 19.68 -5.49
CA VAL A 185 -6.37 19.98 -6.79
C VAL A 185 -6.86 21.34 -7.26
N ILE A 186 -5.93 22.17 -7.67
CA ILE A 186 -6.19 23.52 -8.19
C ILE A 186 -5.62 23.54 -9.60
N ASN A 187 -6.50 23.69 -10.57
CA ASN A 187 -6.14 23.85 -11.97
C ASN A 187 -6.06 25.35 -12.30
N GLY A 188 -4.84 25.88 -12.45
CA GLY A 188 -4.59 27.25 -12.87
C GLY A 188 -4.55 27.42 -14.40
N GLY A 189 -4.66 26.33 -15.15
CA GLY A 189 -4.73 26.34 -16.62
C GLY A 189 -6.15 26.57 -17.14
N THR A 190 -6.27 26.70 -18.46
CA THR A 190 -7.55 26.94 -19.14
C THR A 190 -8.24 25.67 -19.62
N GLN A 191 -7.54 24.54 -19.64
CA GLN A 191 -8.07 23.27 -20.11
C GLN A 191 -8.50 22.40 -18.92
N PRO A 192 -9.61 21.66 -19.04
CA PRO A 192 -10.01 20.68 -18.04
C PRO A 192 -8.97 19.56 -17.95
N VAL A 193 -8.78 19.04 -16.73
CA VAL A 193 -7.84 17.95 -16.46
C VAL A 193 -8.59 16.78 -15.85
N ASP A 194 -8.51 15.62 -16.51
CA ASP A 194 -9.02 14.37 -15.97
C ASP A 194 -8.05 13.81 -14.95
N LEU A 195 -8.57 13.44 -13.78
CA LEU A 195 -7.76 12.87 -12.71
C LEU A 195 -8.48 11.73 -11.98
N THR A 196 -7.69 10.79 -11.50
CA THR A 196 -8.17 9.71 -10.61
C THR A 196 -7.23 9.60 -9.42
N PRO A 197 -7.71 9.78 -8.17
CA PRO A 197 -6.89 9.55 -7.00
C PRO A 197 -6.66 8.05 -6.78
N TYR A 198 -5.47 7.70 -6.28
CA TYR A 198 -5.16 6.35 -5.84
C TYR A 198 -4.49 6.34 -4.48
N TYR A 199 -4.69 5.23 -3.76
CA TYR A 199 -4.05 4.91 -2.48
C TYR A 199 -3.51 3.50 -2.57
N GLN A 200 -2.30 3.30 -2.06
CA GLN A 200 -1.65 2.00 -2.06
C GLN A 200 -0.82 1.78 -0.81
N PHE A 201 -0.70 0.51 -0.43
CA PHE A 201 0.29 0.06 0.53
C PHE A 201 1.41 -0.65 -0.23
N THR A 202 2.63 -0.26 0.05
CA THR A 202 3.82 -0.93 -0.51
C THR A 202 4.54 -1.65 0.61
N ARG A 203 4.75 -2.95 0.45
CA ARG A 203 5.49 -3.77 1.42
C ARG A 203 6.41 -4.74 0.69
N HIS A 204 7.39 -5.28 1.42
CA HIS A 204 8.20 -6.39 0.92
C HIS A 204 7.34 -7.65 0.81
N GLY A 205 7.71 -8.55 -0.13
CA GLY A 205 6.95 -9.77 -0.42
C GLY A 205 7.25 -10.96 0.48
N GLU A 206 8.07 -10.80 1.52
CA GLU A 206 8.41 -11.90 2.43
C GLU A 206 7.24 -12.24 3.37
N ALA A 207 7.11 -13.52 3.70
CA ALA A 207 6.11 -13.97 4.65
C ALA A 207 6.33 -13.31 6.04
N PRO A 208 5.25 -12.99 6.78
CA PRO A 208 5.37 -12.46 8.13
C PRO A 208 6.13 -13.42 9.05
N ARG A 209 6.81 -12.87 10.06
CA ARG A 209 7.42 -13.68 11.10
C ARG A 209 6.34 -14.53 11.77
N GLY A 210 6.65 -15.80 12.03
CA GLY A 210 5.70 -16.75 12.62
C GLY A 210 4.81 -17.47 11.61
N SER A 211 4.92 -17.17 10.31
CA SER A 211 4.28 -17.98 9.28
C SER A 211 4.95 -19.36 9.26
N SER A 212 4.16 -20.42 9.41
CA SER A 212 4.61 -21.80 9.29
C SER A 212 3.88 -22.51 8.15
N PHE A 213 4.44 -23.59 7.66
CA PHE A 213 3.82 -24.39 6.60
C PHE A 213 2.40 -24.88 6.98
N PHE A 214 2.16 -25.13 8.29
CA PHE A 214 0.86 -25.58 8.79
C PHE A 214 -0.11 -24.44 9.15
N LEU A 215 0.39 -23.21 9.35
CA LEU A 215 -0.38 -22.03 9.67
C LEU A 215 0.12 -20.86 8.82
N PRO A 216 -0.19 -20.85 7.52
CA PRO A 216 0.23 -19.77 6.66
C PRO A 216 -0.48 -18.48 7.07
N THR A 217 0.28 -17.42 7.31
CA THR A 217 -0.27 -16.08 7.50
C THR A 217 -0.49 -15.47 6.14
N TYR A 218 -1.74 -15.27 5.77
CA TYR A 218 -2.08 -14.60 4.53
C TYR A 218 -1.81 -13.10 4.67
N THR A 219 -1.01 -12.60 3.76
CA THR A 219 -0.76 -11.17 3.61
C THR A 219 -1.55 -10.70 2.42
N GLY A 220 -2.65 -10.01 2.67
CA GLY A 220 -3.47 -9.39 1.63
C GLY A 220 -2.72 -8.35 0.82
#